data_6e5fae34140e7fba5e1b27b1156f5611
#
_entry.id   6e5fae34140e7fba5e1b27b1156f5611
#
_cell.length_a   1.000
_cell.length_b   1.000
_cell.length_c   1.000
_cell.angle_alpha   90.00
_cell.angle_beta   90.00
_cell.angle_gamma   90.00
#
_symmetry.space_group_name_H-M   'P 1'
#
loop_
_entity.id
_entity.type
_entity.pdbx_description
1 polymer ?
#
loop_
_entity_poly.entity_id
_entity_poly.type
_entity_poly.pdbx_seq_one_letter_code
_entity_poly.pdbx_strand_id
1 'polypeptide(L)'
;GLAFQGQMKDLNEDILKTSMSNNFYSHHYIIQSVVNVMINQNFGGSISINLSKQSVNPGNNFGPYGIAKASSLFMMKQYALECGKYGIRVNGINADRIQSGLLTKKIIKQRAKARGINEIDYLKNNLLQKEVTAKDVAESFFAQLLLDKTTANIITVDGGNIEASLR
;
A
#
# COMPACT_ATOMS: atom_id res chain seq x y z
N GLY A 1 9.30 0.77 2.54
CA GLY A 1 8.56 1.33 3.67
C GLY A 1 8.81 0.56 4.95
N LEU A 2 8.53 1.18 6.07
CA LEU A 2 8.64 0.57 7.40
C LEU A 2 7.30 0.65 8.12
N ALA A 3 6.89 -0.44 8.78
CA ALA A 3 5.65 -0.49 9.55
C ALA A 3 5.89 -0.01 10.98
N PHE A 4 5.96 1.29 11.17
CA PHE A 4 6.04 1.88 12.50
C PHE A 4 4.77 1.60 13.29
N GLN A 5 4.92 1.23 14.56
CA GLN A 5 3.82 0.86 15.46
C GLN A 5 3.79 1.78 16.68
N GLY A 6 2.61 1.97 17.23
CA GLY A 6 2.37 2.72 18.45
C GLY A 6 0.90 3.06 18.62
N GLN A 7 0.44 3.13 19.86
CA GLN A 7 -0.90 3.66 20.17
C GLN A 7 -0.91 5.17 20.00
N MET A 8 -1.93 5.70 19.33
CA MET A 8 -2.00 7.13 19.02
C MET A 8 -1.95 8.03 20.25
N LYS A 9 -2.54 7.60 21.36
CA LYS A 9 -2.57 8.38 22.62
C LYS A 9 -1.19 8.56 23.29
N ASP A 10 -0.26 7.62 23.04
CA ASP A 10 1.08 7.61 23.64
C ASP A 10 2.18 7.78 22.57
N LEU A 11 1.79 8.18 21.35
CA LEU A 11 2.69 8.20 20.21
C LEU A 11 3.75 9.32 20.37
N ASN A 12 5.02 8.92 20.31
CA ASN A 12 6.12 9.87 20.16
C ASN A 12 6.04 10.55 18.77
N GLU A 13 6.17 11.85 18.74
CA GLU A 13 6.12 12.67 17.53
C GLU A 13 7.14 12.23 16.48
N ASP A 14 8.33 11.83 16.88
CA ASP A 14 9.41 11.39 15.99
C ASP A 14 9.04 10.09 15.25
N ILE A 15 8.28 9.20 15.89
CA ILE A 15 7.77 7.98 15.23
C ILE A 15 6.82 8.35 14.09
N LEU A 16 5.92 9.30 14.30
CA LEU A 16 5.00 9.77 13.26
C LEU A 16 5.77 10.47 12.13
N LYS A 17 6.68 11.40 12.46
CA LYS A 17 7.52 12.08 11.47
C LYS A 17 8.33 11.10 10.63
N THR A 18 8.97 10.12 11.28
CA THR A 18 9.77 9.10 10.59
C THR A 18 8.89 8.21 9.72
N SER A 19 7.70 7.85 10.17
CA SER A 19 6.75 7.08 9.36
C SER A 19 6.30 7.85 8.13
N MET A 20 5.96 9.14 8.28
CA MET A 20 5.62 10.01 7.16
C MET A 20 6.79 10.15 6.18
N SER A 21 8.01 10.34 6.67
CA SER A 21 9.20 10.45 5.83
C SER A 21 9.42 9.19 4.98
N ASN A 22 9.34 8.01 5.60
CA ASN A 22 9.63 6.73 4.92
C ASN A 22 8.50 6.20 4.03
N ASN A 23 7.24 6.50 4.34
CA ASN A 23 6.10 5.86 3.69
C ASN A 23 5.23 6.83 2.88
N PHE A 24 5.48 8.14 2.96
CA PHE A 24 4.76 9.16 2.20
C PHE A 24 5.71 10.12 1.47
N TYR A 25 6.53 10.91 2.16
CA TYR A 25 7.38 11.92 1.52
C TYR A 25 8.36 11.32 0.52
N SER A 26 8.97 10.16 0.82
CA SER A 26 9.87 9.47 -0.12
C SER A 26 9.17 9.14 -1.44
N HIS A 27 7.92 8.69 -1.39
CA HIS A 27 7.12 8.42 -2.58
C HIS A 27 6.77 9.71 -3.32
N HIS A 28 6.33 10.75 -2.59
CA HIS A 28 5.96 12.03 -3.17
C HIS A 28 7.11 12.65 -3.97
N TYR A 29 8.31 12.72 -3.39
CA TYR A 29 9.47 13.33 -4.07
C TYR A 29 9.86 12.59 -5.35
N ILE A 30 9.84 11.26 -5.32
CA ILE A 30 10.13 10.45 -6.51
C ILE A 30 9.05 10.68 -7.57
N ILE A 31 7.76 10.60 -7.21
CA ILE A 31 6.65 10.76 -8.14
C ILE A 31 6.68 12.16 -8.77
N GLN A 32 6.88 13.21 -7.97
CA GLN A 32 6.96 14.58 -8.45
C GLN A 32 8.07 14.73 -9.51
N SER A 33 9.25 14.17 -9.24
CA SER A 33 10.38 14.22 -10.19
C SER A 33 10.06 13.45 -11.48
N VAL A 34 9.50 12.25 -11.36
CA VAL A 34 9.15 11.39 -12.50
C VAL A 34 8.04 12.02 -13.35
N VAL A 35 7.01 12.58 -12.72
CA VAL A 35 5.91 13.27 -13.42
C VAL A 35 6.43 14.42 -14.26
N ASN A 36 7.33 15.25 -13.74
CA ASN A 36 7.93 16.35 -14.51
C ASN A 36 8.69 15.84 -15.73
N VAL A 37 9.44 14.74 -15.60
CA VAL A 37 10.11 14.10 -16.73
C VAL A 37 9.10 13.59 -17.77
N MET A 38 8.06 12.88 -17.34
CA MET A 38 7.02 12.34 -18.22
C MET A 38 6.26 13.44 -18.97
N ILE A 39 5.96 14.57 -18.31
CA ILE A 39 5.34 15.73 -18.96
C ILE A 39 6.24 16.29 -20.05
N ASN A 40 7.51 16.47 -19.76
CA ASN A 40 8.49 17.00 -20.74
C ASN A 40 8.70 16.05 -21.93
N GLN A 41 8.60 14.72 -21.72
CA GLN A 41 8.68 13.72 -22.78
C GLN A 41 7.44 13.71 -23.69
N ASN A 42 6.29 14.17 -23.19
CA ASN A 42 5.03 14.32 -23.93
C ASN A 42 4.51 13.06 -24.65
N PHE A 43 4.74 11.87 -24.08
CA PHE A 43 4.16 10.61 -24.59
C PHE A 43 3.36 9.82 -23.52
N GLY A 44 3.06 10.50 -22.41
CA GLY A 44 2.30 9.90 -21.30
C GLY A 44 3.15 8.97 -20.44
N GLY A 45 2.48 8.08 -19.72
CA GLY A 45 3.14 7.12 -18.85
C GLY A 45 2.23 6.43 -17.83
N SER A 46 2.81 5.57 -17.02
CA SER A 46 2.08 4.89 -15.95
C SER A 46 2.90 4.85 -14.67
N ILE A 47 2.26 5.21 -13.57
CA ILE A 47 2.81 5.17 -12.21
C ILE A 47 1.90 4.25 -11.39
N SER A 48 2.49 3.25 -10.73
CA SER A 48 1.78 2.37 -9.80
C SER A 48 2.40 2.46 -8.41
N ILE A 49 1.56 2.72 -7.39
CA ILE A 49 1.98 2.93 -6.01
C ILE A 49 1.63 1.71 -5.16
N ASN A 50 2.60 1.18 -4.42
CA ASN A 50 2.35 0.13 -3.45
C ASN A 50 1.70 0.74 -2.19
N LEU A 51 0.40 0.56 -2.09
CA LEU A 51 -0.42 0.97 -0.95
C LEU A 51 -0.40 -0.10 0.15
N SER A 52 -1.43 -0.13 0.96
CA SER A 52 -1.64 -1.11 2.02
C SER A 52 -3.09 -1.10 2.45
N LYS A 53 -3.61 -2.19 2.97
CA LYS A 53 -4.92 -2.17 3.63
C LYS A 53 -5.02 -1.11 4.73
N GLN A 54 -3.90 -0.76 5.38
CA GLN A 54 -3.83 0.29 6.39
C GLN A 54 -4.11 1.69 5.83
N SER A 55 -4.15 1.87 4.52
CA SER A 55 -4.58 3.12 3.89
C SER A 55 -6.09 3.36 3.98
N VAL A 56 -6.87 2.31 4.25
CA VAL A 56 -8.35 2.36 4.30
C VAL A 56 -8.93 1.80 5.60
N ASN A 57 -8.32 0.76 6.16
CA ASN A 57 -8.78 0.11 7.38
C ASN A 57 -7.72 0.19 8.48
N PRO A 58 -7.99 0.91 9.58
CA PRO A 58 -7.03 1.02 10.67
C PRO A 58 -6.79 -0.32 11.35
N GLY A 59 -5.55 -0.61 11.68
CA GLY A 59 -5.14 -1.75 12.49
C GLY A 59 -4.68 -1.32 13.86
N ASN A 60 -4.92 -2.14 14.87
CA ASN A 60 -4.48 -1.84 16.23
C ASN A 60 -2.95 -1.62 16.27
N ASN A 61 -2.51 -0.52 16.88
CA ASN A 61 -1.12 -0.06 16.95
C ASN A 61 -0.46 0.31 15.60
N PHE A 62 -1.21 0.44 14.52
CA PHE A 62 -0.67 0.82 13.20
C PHE A 62 -0.95 2.27 12.80
N GLY A 63 -1.36 3.12 13.72
CA GLY A 63 -1.67 4.53 13.45
C GLY A 63 -0.60 5.25 12.64
N PRO A 64 0.68 5.26 13.05
CA PRO A 64 1.73 5.97 12.31
C PRO A 64 1.90 5.49 10.87
N TYR A 65 1.88 4.18 10.67
CA TYR A 65 1.97 3.59 9.34
C TYR A 65 0.70 3.82 8.51
N GLY A 66 -0.47 3.64 9.13
CA GLY A 66 -1.76 3.82 8.48
C GLY A 66 -1.98 5.24 7.98
N ILE A 67 -1.65 6.26 8.79
CA ILE A 67 -1.72 7.67 8.40
C ILE A 67 -0.85 7.94 7.16
N ALA A 68 0.40 7.48 7.16
CA ALA A 68 1.29 7.67 6.02
C ALA A 68 0.77 6.96 4.75
N LYS A 69 0.20 5.77 4.88
CA LYS A 69 -0.39 5.03 3.76
C LYS A 69 -1.72 5.63 3.28
N ALA A 70 -2.53 6.18 4.17
CA ALA A 70 -3.73 6.93 3.81
C ALA A 70 -3.37 8.21 3.04
N SER A 71 -2.33 8.93 3.48
CA SER A 71 -1.77 10.06 2.74
C SER A 71 -1.28 9.66 1.35
N SER A 72 -0.62 8.50 1.23
CA SER A 72 -0.16 7.97 -0.07
C SER A 72 -1.33 7.60 -0.99
N LEU A 73 -2.42 7.06 -0.46
CA LEU A 73 -3.63 6.78 -1.21
C LEU A 73 -4.29 8.06 -1.76
N PHE A 74 -4.40 9.09 -0.91
CA PHE A 74 -4.94 10.38 -1.35
C PHE A 74 -4.03 11.02 -2.40
N MET A 75 -2.72 11.03 -2.18
CA MET A 75 -1.73 11.54 -3.11
C MET A 75 -1.82 10.85 -4.48
N MET A 76 -1.98 9.52 -4.51
CA MET A 76 -2.18 8.76 -5.75
C MET A 76 -3.36 9.31 -6.57
N LYS A 77 -4.51 9.51 -5.91
CA LYS A 77 -5.72 10.05 -6.55
C LYS A 77 -5.52 11.49 -7.04
N GLN A 78 -4.80 12.30 -6.24
CA GLN A 78 -4.50 13.68 -6.62
C GLN A 78 -3.61 13.75 -7.87
N TYR A 79 -2.54 12.94 -7.92
CA TYR A 79 -1.70 12.83 -9.12
C TYR A 79 -2.49 12.29 -10.32
N ALA A 80 -3.37 11.32 -10.14
CA ALA A 80 -4.21 10.81 -11.22
C ALA A 80 -5.11 11.92 -11.82
N LEU A 81 -5.71 12.75 -10.95
CA LEU A 81 -6.54 13.88 -11.34
C LEU A 81 -5.76 14.94 -12.12
N GLU A 82 -4.58 15.32 -11.61
CA GLU A 82 -3.79 16.42 -12.17
C GLU A 82 -3.00 16.04 -13.42
N CYS A 83 -2.58 14.76 -13.50
CA CYS A 83 -1.67 14.30 -14.56
C CYS A 83 -2.39 13.62 -15.73
N GLY A 84 -3.66 13.29 -15.60
CA GLY A 84 -4.44 12.62 -16.65
C GLY A 84 -4.45 13.37 -17.98
N LYS A 85 -4.51 14.70 -17.96
CA LYS A 85 -4.45 15.56 -19.15
C LYS A 85 -3.13 15.44 -19.95
N TYR A 86 -2.08 14.92 -19.34
CA TYR A 86 -0.79 14.64 -19.98
C TYR A 86 -0.65 13.17 -20.42
N GLY A 87 -1.74 12.38 -20.37
CA GLY A 87 -1.68 10.96 -20.67
C GLY A 87 -0.97 10.11 -19.61
N ILE A 88 -0.75 10.66 -18.41
CA ILE A 88 -0.09 9.94 -17.31
C ILE A 88 -1.16 9.31 -16.42
N ARG A 89 -1.13 7.98 -16.32
CA ARG A 89 -2.02 7.19 -15.45
C ARG A 89 -1.33 6.96 -14.10
N VAL A 90 -2.06 7.18 -13.01
CA VAL A 90 -1.56 6.93 -11.65
C VAL A 90 -2.53 6.02 -10.91
N ASN A 91 -2.05 4.86 -10.50
CA ASN A 91 -2.83 3.80 -9.89
C ASN A 91 -2.16 3.23 -8.64
N GLY A 92 -2.85 2.37 -7.91
CA GLY A 92 -2.33 1.75 -6.71
C GLY A 92 -2.61 0.26 -6.61
N ILE A 93 -1.76 -0.45 -5.89
CA ILE A 93 -1.99 -1.84 -5.47
C ILE A 93 -2.14 -1.87 -3.95
N ASN A 94 -3.27 -2.39 -3.49
CA ASN A 94 -3.56 -2.58 -2.07
C ASN A 94 -3.31 -4.05 -1.70
N ALA A 95 -2.20 -4.34 -1.01
CA ALA A 95 -1.85 -5.68 -0.58
C ALA A 95 -2.02 -5.85 0.94
N ASP A 96 -2.31 -7.08 1.38
CA ASP A 96 -2.38 -7.45 2.80
C ASP A 96 -1.62 -8.74 3.09
N ARG A 97 -0.97 -8.79 4.26
CA ARG A 97 -0.32 -9.97 4.85
C ARG A 97 0.74 -10.65 3.97
N ILE A 98 1.48 -9.87 3.18
CA ILE A 98 2.55 -10.41 2.34
C ILE A 98 3.80 -10.66 3.20
N GLN A 99 4.29 -11.90 3.25
CA GLN A 99 5.56 -12.21 3.89
C GLN A 99 6.69 -11.48 3.16
N SER A 100 7.39 -10.62 3.88
CA SER A 100 8.39 -9.70 3.31
C SER A 100 9.33 -9.21 4.41
N GLY A 101 10.24 -8.31 4.08
CA GLY A 101 11.05 -7.60 5.09
C GLY A 101 10.22 -6.79 6.10
N LEU A 102 9.00 -6.39 5.73
CA LEU A 102 8.08 -5.68 6.63
C LEU A 102 7.26 -6.65 7.49
N LEU A 103 6.79 -7.75 6.93
CA LEU A 103 6.06 -8.81 7.63
C LEU A 103 6.96 -10.03 7.76
N THR A 104 7.87 -9.98 8.73
CA THR A 104 8.83 -11.05 8.99
C THR A 104 8.17 -12.26 9.65
N LYS A 105 8.82 -13.43 9.59
CA LYS A 105 8.38 -14.65 10.29
C LYS A 105 8.12 -14.40 11.79
N LYS A 106 8.96 -13.61 12.45
CA LYS A 106 8.79 -13.23 13.86
C LYS A 106 7.48 -12.48 14.09
N ILE A 107 7.17 -11.52 13.23
CA ILE A 107 5.93 -10.73 13.32
C ILE A 107 4.72 -11.60 13.01
N ILE A 108 4.80 -12.48 12.01
CA ILE A 108 3.72 -13.44 11.68
C ILE A 108 3.40 -14.29 12.90
N LYS A 109 4.41 -14.89 13.53
CA LYS A 109 4.25 -15.71 14.75
C LYS A 109 3.59 -14.94 15.89
N GLN A 110 4.03 -13.72 16.15
CA GLN A 110 3.44 -12.86 17.20
C GLN A 110 1.96 -12.55 16.92
N ARG A 111 1.63 -12.23 15.67
CA ARG A 111 0.25 -11.89 15.27
C ARG A 111 -0.68 -13.10 15.26
N ALA A 112 -0.19 -14.25 14.82
CA ALA A 112 -0.93 -15.51 14.89
C ALA A 112 -1.26 -15.87 16.35
N LYS A 113 -0.24 -15.82 17.24
CA LYS A 113 -0.42 -16.05 18.67
C LYS A 113 -1.46 -15.10 19.30
N ALA A 114 -1.40 -13.81 18.96
CA ALA A 114 -2.33 -12.81 19.48
C ALA A 114 -3.80 -13.04 19.04
N ARG A 115 -4.02 -13.86 18.00
CA ARG A 115 -5.34 -14.24 17.48
C ARG A 115 -5.74 -15.68 17.86
N GLY A 116 -4.90 -16.40 18.61
CA GLY A 116 -5.15 -17.80 18.99
C GLY A 116 -5.12 -18.78 17.82
N ILE A 117 -4.41 -18.46 16.72
CA ILE A 117 -4.29 -19.30 15.53
C ILE A 117 -2.82 -19.58 15.21
N ASN A 118 -2.55 -20.57 14.35
CA ASN A 118 -1.21 -20.85 13.87
C ASN A 118 -0.78 -19.88 12.73
N GLU A 119 0.49 -19.91 12.35
CA GLU A 119 1.06 -19.01 11.35
C GLU A 119 0.50 -19.24 9.93
N ILE A 120 0.20 -20.48 9.58
CA ILE A 120 -0.38 -20.86 8.29
C ILE A 120 -1.81 -20.31 8.18
N ASP A 121 -2.62 -20.53 9.22
CA ASP A 121 -3.99 -20.01 9.27
C ASP A 121 -4.01 -18.47 9.26
N TYR A 122 -3.04 -17.84 9.93
CA TYR A 122 -2.90 -16.38 9.88
C TYR A 122 -2.69 -15.86 8.46
N LEU A 123 -1.83 -16.51 7.67
CA LEU A 123 -1.54 -16.10 6.28
C LEU A 123 -2.69 -16.43 5.31
N LYS A 124 -3.45 -17.50 5.61
CA LYS A 124 -4.58 -17.96 4.78
C LYS A 124 -5.94 -17.42 5.22
N ASN A 125 -6.00 -16.56 6.24
CA ASN A 125 -7.27 -16.02 6.74
C ASN A 125 -7.84 -14.96 5.78
N ASN A 126 -8.33 -15.43 4.65
CA ASN A 126 -9.03 -14.69 3.60
C ASN A 126 -10.07 -15.61 2.94
N LEU A 127 -10.91 -15.07 2.06
CA LEU A 127 -12.00 -15.85 1.42
C LEU A 127 -11.47 -17.01 0.57
N LEU A 128 -10.34 -16.86 -0.08
CA LEU A 128 -9.73 -17.93 -0.89
C LEU A 128 -9.03 -18.99 -0.05
N GLN A 129 -8.85 -18.77 1.25
CA GLN A 129 -8.07 -19.64 2.16
C GLN A 129 -6.67 -19.96 1.62
N LYS A 130 -6.05 -18.99 0.95
CA LYS A 130 -4.73 -19.10 0.34
C LYS A 130 -3.82 -17.99 0.84
N GLU A 131 -2.53 -18.32 0.97
CA GLU A 131 -1.50 -17.32 1.19
C GLU A 131 -1.39 -16.43 -0.06
N VAL A 132 -1.29 -15.10 0.17
CA VAL A 132 -0.99 -14.13 -0.88
C VAL A 132 0.51 -13.85 -0.83
N THR A 133 1.18 -14.05 -1.96
CA THR A 133 2.62 -13.94 -2.10
C THR A 133 3.06 -12.63 -2.74
N ALA A 134 4.35 -12.32 -2.64
CA ALA A 134 4.93 -11.18 -3.36
C ALA A 134 4.79 -11.34 -4.89
N LYS A 135 4.74 -12.57 -5.41
CA LYS A 135 4.50 -12.85 -6.82
C LYS A 135 3.10 -12.39 -7.26
N ASP A 136 2.07 -12.71 -6.48
CA ASP A 136 0.68 -12.30 -6.79
C ASP A 136 0.55 -10.77 -6.85
N VAL A 137 1.26 -10.09 -5.95
CA VAL A 137 1.31 -8.61 -5.95
C VAL A 137 2.06 -8.08 -7.19
N ALA A 138 3.19 -8.68 -7.55
CA ALA A 138 3.95 -8.28 -8.74
C ALA A 138 3.17 -8.48 -10.03
N GLU A 139 2.45 -9.61 -10.16
CA GLU A 139 1.56 -9.88 -11.30
C GLU A 139 0.44 -8.84 -11.42
N SER A 140 -0.09 -8.38 -10.28
CA SER A 140 -1.11 -7.32 -10.26
C SER A 140 -0.56 -5.96 -10.68
N PHE A 141 0.69 -5.63 -10.32
CA PHE A 141 1.37 -4.44 -10.84
C PHE A 141 1.53 -4.53 -12.36
N PHE A 142 2.00 -5.66 -12.86
CA PHE A 142 2.17 -5.87 -14.29
C PHE A 142 0.84 -5.78 -15.06
N ALA A 143 -0.21 -6.44 -14.57
CA ALA A 143 -1.54 -6.37 -15.18
C ALA A 143 -2.06 -4.92 -15.21
N GLN A 144 -1.87 -4.16 -14.13
CA GLN A 144 -2.31 -2.75 -14.06
C GLN A 144 -1.59 -1.86 -15.08
N LEU A 145 -0.32 -2.13 -15.41
CA LEU A 145 0.41 -1.39 -16.43
C LEU A 145 -0.21 -1.54 -17.82
N LEU A 146 -0.84 -2.68 -18.13
CA LEU A 146 -1.47 -2.98 -19.42
C LEU A 146 -2.86 -2.36 -19.58
N LEU A 147 -3.45 -1.82 -18.52
CA LEU A 147 -4.81 -1.26 -18.54
C LEU A 147 -4.79 0.23 -18.96
N ASP A 148 -4.75 0.49 -20.25
CA ASP A 148 -4.55 1.83 -20.83
C ASP A 148 -5.64 2.86 -20.49
N LYS A 149 -6.83 2.43 -20.13
CA LYS A 149 -7.96 3.31 -19.79
C LYS A 149 -8.24 3.34 -18.29
N THR A 150 -7.25 2.99 -17.46
CA THR A 150 -7.42 2.88 -16.01
C THR A 150 -6.49 3.85 -15.29
N THR A 151 -7.05 4.79 -14.56
CA THR A 151 -6.33 5.72 -13.67
C THR A 151 -7.15 5.95 -12.39
N ALA A 152 -6.51 6.38 -11.31
CA ALA A 152 -7.09 6.50 -9.96
C ALA A 152 -7.66 5.19 -9.41
N ASN A 153 -7.33 4.06 -10.02
CA ASN A 153 -7.82 2.74 -9.66
C ASN A 153 -6.91 2.06 -8.63
N ILE A 154 -7.54 1.20 -7.81
CA ILE A 154 -6.85 0.39 -6.81
C ILE A 154 -7.20 -1.06 -7.05
N ILE A 155 -6.21 -1.88 -7.35
CA ILE A 155 -6.36 -3.33 -7.35
C ILE A 155 -6.01 -3.84 -5.96
N THR A 156 -6.94 -4.58 -5.35
CA THR A 156 -6.72 -5.21 -4.05
C THR A 156 -6.26 -6.65 -4.22
N VAL A 157 -5.14 -7.01 -3.60
CA VAL A 157 -4.49 -8.33 -3.66
C VAL A 157 -4.36 -8.85 -2.23
N ASP A 158 -5.41 -9.47 -1.73
CA ASP A 158 -5.51 -9.92 -0.34
C ASP A 158 -6.25 -11.26 -0.16
N GLY A 159 -6.56 -11.94 -1.27
CA GLY A 159 -7.33 -13.18 -1.25
C GLY A 159 -8.80 -13.01 -0.84
N GLY A 160 -9.32 -11.79 -0.83
CA GLY A 160 -10.67 -11.47 -0.35
C GLY A 160 -10.71 -11.30 1.18
N ASN A 161 -9.78 -10.54 1.75
CA ASN A 161 -9.84 -10.17 3.15
C ASN A 161 -10.90 -9.08 3.37
N ILE A 162 -12.10 -9.46 3.84
CA ILE A 162 -13.24 -8.57 4.03
C ILE A 162 -12.91 -7.41 4.97
N GLU A 163 -12.10 -7.64 6.01
CA GLU A 163 -11.64 -6.60 6.93
C GLU A 163 -10.75 -5.54 6.26
N ALA A 164 -10.17 -5.87 5.11
CA ALA A 164 -9.33 -4.97 4.32
C ALA A 164 -10.06 -4.33 3.13
N SER A 165 -11.34 -4.60 2.94
CA SER A 165 -12.10 -4.06 1.81
C SER A 165 -12.25 -2.54 1.90
N LEU A 166 -12.23 -1.89 0.75
CA LEU A 166 -12.58 -0.46 0.63
C LEU A 166 -14.05 -0.28 1.00
N ARG A 167 -14.33 0.60 1.94
CA ARG A 167 -15.69 0.99 2.34
C ARG A 167 -15.96 2.41 1.89
#